data_327b1285cb1b30354c6a877a0a10eb9f
#
_entry.id   327b1285cb1b30354c6a877a0a10eb9f
#
_cell.length_a   1.000
_cell.length_b   1.000
_cell.length_c   1.000
_cell.angle_alpha   90.00
_cell.angle_beta   90.00
_cell.angle_gamma   90.00
#
_symmetry.space_group_name_H-M   'P 1'
#
loop_
_entity.id
_entity.type
_entity.pdbx_description
1 polymer ?
#
loop_
_entity_poly.entity_id
_entity_poly.type
_entity_poly.pdbx_seq_one_letter_code
_entity_poly.pdbx_strand_id
1 'polypeptide(L)'
;MTVDILRGDIAALPSAGRAEELLPAAEGDSLTLACTDGELKSAYRVLRAVMNYGYEHERPAHVRLVCADEAVYKAYSFQWNMWFAERKPEHENKA
;
A
#
# COMPACT_ATOMS: atom_id res chain seq x y z
N MET A 1 -0.63 10.84 -3.18
CA MET A 1 -0.34 9.84 -2.14
C MET A 1 0.90 9.04 -2.51
N THR A 2 1.79 8.86 -1.57
CA THR A 2 3.00 8.06 -1.76
C THR A 2 2.81 6.72 -1.07
N VAL A 3 3.12 5.63 -1.78
CA VAL A 3 2.99 4.28 -1.23
C VAL A 3 4.36 3.64 -1.18
N ASP A 4 4.75 3.19 0.01
CA ASP A 4 6.01 2.48 0.22
C ASP A 4 5.73 1.05 0.64
N ILE A 5 6.41 0.11 0.00
CA ILE A 5 6.32 -1.30 0.33
C ILE A 5 7.64 -1.69 0.98
N LEU A 6 7.57 -2.08 2.25
CA LEU A 6 8.76 -2.29 3.06
C LEU A 6 8.71 -3.63 3.77
N ARG A 7 9.87 -4.10 4.22
CA ARG A 7 9.93 -5.23 5.13
C ARG A 7 10.26 -4.68 6.51
N GLY A 8 9.64 -5.24 7.53
CA GLY A 8 9.94 -4.76 8.87
C GLY A 8 9.07 -5.42 9.92
N ASP A 9 9.20 -4.90 11.13
CA ASP A 9 8.45 -5.38 12.28
C ASP A 9 7.02 -4.88 12.20
N ILE A 10 6.08 -5.81 12.21
CA ILE A 10 4.66 -5.47 12.10
C ILE A 10 3.95 -5.44 13.44
N ALA A 11 4.68 -5.61 14.54
CA ALA A 11 4.06 -5.62 15.87
C ALA A 11 3.33 -4.31 16.10
N ALA A 12 2.13 -4.41 16.63
CA ALA A 12 1.30 -3.25 16.97
C ALA A 12 0.79 -2.44 15.77
N LEU A 13 1.01 -2.92 14.54
CA LEU A 13 0.47 -2.25 13.38
C LEU A 13 -0.90 -2.82 12.99
N PRO A 14 -1.83 -1.98 12.54
CA PRO A 14 -3.11 -2.49 12.07
C PRO A 14 -2.93 -3.24 10.75
N SER A 15 -3.84 -4.17 10.50
CA SER A 15 -3.76 -5.03 9.34
C SER A 15 -4.09 -4.30 8.05
N ALA A 16 -3.29 -4.59 7.00
CA ALA A 16 -3.57 -4.05 5.67
C ALA A 16 -4.91 -4.53 5.12
N GLY A 17 -5.41 -5.64 5.63
CA GLY A 17 -6.73 -6.12 5.23
C GLY A 17 -7.86 -5.18 5.61
N ARG A 18 -7.59 -4.26 6.54
CA ARG A 18 -8.57 -3.27 6.95
C ARG A 18 -8.34 -1.91 6.29
N ALA A 19 -7.61 -1.88 5.17
CA ALA A 19 -7.23 -0.60 4.56
C ALA A 19 -8.45 0.25 4.21
N GLU A 20 -9.52 -0.36 3.72
CA GLU A 20 -10.68 0.42 3.29
C GLU A 20 -11.35 1.14 4.45
N GLU A 21 -11.29 0.57 5.65
CA GLU A 21 -11.87 1.26 6.79
C GLU A 21 -10.88 2.18 7.47
N LEU A 22 -9.58 1.88 7.38
CA LEU A 22 -8.57 2.67 8.08
C LEU A 22 -8.17 3.92 7.31
N LEU A 23 -8.21 3.89 5.98
CA LEU A 23 -7.84 5.06 5.20
C LEU A 23 -8.68 6.29 5.52
N PRO A 24 -10.01 6.20 5.51
CA PRO A 24 -10.80 7.39 5.85
C PRO A 24 -10.71 7.76 7.33
N ALA A 25 -10.30 6.83 8.18
CA ALA A 25 -10.18 7.12 9.60
C ALA A 25 -8.82 7.68 9.99
N ALA A 26 -7.87 7.71 9.06
CA ALA A 26 -6.52 8.20 9.36
C ALA A 26 -6.57 9.69 9.64
N GLU A 27 -6.03 10.08 10.81
CA GLU A 27 -6.06 11.48 11.23
C GLU A 27 -4.80 12.23 10.86
N GLY A 28 -3.73 11.52 10.60
CA GLY A 28 -2.47 12.16 10.28
C GLY A 28 -2.17 12.11 8.81
N ASP A 29 -0.95 12.47 8.48
CA ASP A 29 -0.47 12.50 7.12
C ASP A 29 0.04 11.15 6.66
N SER A 30 0.26 10.22 7.58
CA SER A 30 0.82 8.90 7.29
C SER A 30 -0.04 7.81 7.88
N LEU A 31 -0.12 6.70 7.16
CA LEU A 31 -0.78 5.49 7.65
C LEU A 31 0.15 4.32 7.38
N THR A 32 0.41 3.52 8.42
CA THR A 32 1.27 2.36 8.31
C THR A 32 0.46 1.11 8.59
N LEU A 33 0.53 0.15 7.69
CA LEU A 33 -0.28 -1.06 7.77
C LEU A 33 0.60 -2.30 7.74
N ALA A 34 0.14 -3.36 8.40
CA ALA A 34 0.86 -4.63 8.44
C ALA A 34 0.34 -5.56 7.36
N CYS A 35 1.24 -6.06 6.52
CA CYS A 35 0.90 -7.00 5.47
C CYS A 35 1.41 -8.38 5.87
N THR A 36 0.49 -9.33 6.02
CA THR A 36 0.84 -10.67 6.48
C THR A 36 0.46 -11.76 5.48
N ASP A 37 -0.36 -11.42 4.47
CA ASP A 37 -0.86 -12.39 3.51
C ASP A 37 -0.04 -12.32 2.25
N GLY A 38 0.64 -13.43 1.90
CA GLY A 38 1.52 -13.48 0.74
C GLY A 38 0.84 -13.90 -0.55
N GLU A 39 -0.48 -13.98 -0.57
CA GLU A 39 -1.19 -14.30 -1.80
C GLU A 39 -1.25 -13.07 -2.72
N LEU A 40 -1.03 -13.32 -4.01
CA LEU A 40 -1.05 -12.23 -4.99
C LEU A 40 -2.38 -11.53 -5.03
N LYS A 41 -3.47 -12.28 -4.91
CA LYS A 41 -4.80 -11.69 -4.93
C LYS A 41 -5.01 -10.73 -3.77
N SER A 42 -4.53 -11.10 -2.60
CA SER A 42 -4.67 -10.25 -1.42
C SER A 42 -3.86 -8.98 -1.56
N ALA A 43 -2.64 -9.10 -2.06
CA ALA A 43 -1.78 -7.95 -2.29
C ALA A 43 -2.42 -6.99 -3.27
N TYR A 44 -2.97 -7.51 -4.36
CA TYR A 44 -3.64 -6.68 -5.35
C TYR A 44 -4.81 -5.92 -4.75
N ARG A 45 -5.60 -6.61 -3.93
CA ARG A 45 -6.79 -6.00 -3.33
C ARG A 45 -6.41 -4.83 -2.42
N VAL A 46 -5.37 -5.02 -1.60
CA VAL A 46 -4.92 -3.95 -0.71
C VAL A 46 -4.40 -2.77 -1.51
N LEU A 47 -3.53 -3.04 -2.49
CA LEU A 47 -2.96 -1.97 -3.28
C LEU A 47 -4.02 -1.20 -4.05
N ARG A 48 -5.01 -1.92 -4.58
CA ARG A 48 -6.10 -1.27 -5.30
C ARG A 48 -6.90 -0.37 -4.37
N ALA A 49 -7.19 -0.84 -3.16
CA ALA A 49 -7.94 -0.03 -2.20
C ALA A 49 -7.18 1.25 -1.86
N VAL A 50 -5.87 1.12 -1.61
CA VAL A 50 -5.04 2.26 -1.27
C VAL A 50 -4.98 3.25 -2.43
N MET A 51 -4.74 2.76 -3.62
CA MET A 51 -4.60 3.64 -4.78
C MET A 51 -5.91 4.32 -5.15
N ASN A 52 -7.01 3.59 -5.08
CA ASN A 52 -8.31 4.18 -5.39
C ASN A 52 -8.64 5.30 -4.41
N TYR A 53 -8.33 5.08 -3.14
CA TYR A 53 -8.56 6.11 -2.15
C TYR A 53 -7.68 7.33 -2.43
N GLY A 54 -6.44 7.10 -2.81
CA GLY A 54 -5.50 8.17 -3.08
C GLY A 54 -5.85 9.03 -4.28
N TYR A 55 -6.59 8.48 -5.24
CA TYR A 55 -7.02 9.27 -6.39
C TYR A 55 -8.07 10.31 -6.01
N GLU A 56 -8.78 10.08 -4.92
CA GLU A 56 -9.90 10.94 -4.54
C GLU A 56 -9.62 11.77 -3.30
N HIS A 57 -8.54 11.47 -2.57
CA HIS A 57 -8.27 12.12 -1.30
C HIS A 57 -6.80 12.48 -1.20
N GLU A 58 -6.51 13.60 -0.58
CA GLU A 58 -5.12 14.03 -0.39
C GLU A 58 -4.48 13.44 0.85
N ARG A 59 -5.29 12.96 1.78
CA ARG A 59 -4.76 12.41 3.02
C ARG A 59 -5.30 11.02 3.26
N PRO A 60 -4.49 10.16 3.80
CA PRO A 60 -3.09 10.39 4.19
C PRO A 60 -2.20 10.56 2.96
N ALA A 61 -1.18 11.40 3.08
CA ALA A 61 -0.25 11.64 1.97
C ALA A 61 0.70 10.46 1.77
N HIS A 62 0.96 9.72 2.82
CA HIS A 62 1.90 8.60 2.80
C HIS A 62 1.27 7.35 3.37
N VAL A 63 1.36 6.25 2.65
CA VAL A 63 0.91 4.96 3.14
C VAL A 63 2.10 4.00 3.09
N ARG A 64 2.41 3.39 4.23
CA ARG A 64 3.49 2.43 4.33
C ARG A 64 2.90 1.05 4.55
N LEU A 65 3.28 0.12 3.68
CA LEU A 65 2.84 -1.26 3.76
C LEU A 65 4.03 -2.09 4.22
N VAL A 66 4.03 -2.45 5.49
CA VAL A 66 5.15 -3.17 6.09
C VAL A 66 4.87 -4.66 6.00
N CYS A 67 5.71 -5.36 5.27
CA CYS A 67 5.52 -6.79 4.99
C CYS A 67 6.24 -7.62 6.03
N ALA A 68 5.56 -8.64 6.54
CA ALA A 68 6.06 -9.45 7.65
C ALA A 68 7.29 -10.28 7.26
N ASP A 69 7.33 -10.75 6.01
CA ASP A 69 8.44 -11.58 5.57
C ASP A 69 8.66 -11.41 4.07
N GLU A 70 9.65 -12.14 3.57
CA GLU A 70 10.06 -12.02 2.18
C GLU A 70 8.96 -12.43 1.21
N ALA A 71 8.20 -13.46 1.53
CA ALA A 71 7.15 -13.92 0.62
C ALA A 71 6.07 -12.86 0.46
N VAL A 72 5.69 -12.22 1.55
CA VAL A 72 4.71 -11.15 1.51
C VAL A 72 5.26 -9.95 0.74
N TYR A 73 6.52 -9.62 1.01
CA TYR A 73 7.15 -8.50 0.32
C TYR A 73 7.18 -8.72 -1.19
N LYS A 74 7.51 -9.94 -1.61
CA LYS A 74 7.56 -10.25 -3.03
C LYS A 74 6.19 -10.16 -3.68
N ALA A 75 5.16 -10.63 -2.98
CA ALA A 75 3.80 -10.57 -3.52
C ALA A 75 3.35 -9.13 -3.73
N TYR A 76 3.58 -8.28 -2.74
CA TYR A 76 3.21 -6.88 -2.86
C TYR A 76 4.03 -6.14 -3.91
N SER A 77 5.34 -6.41 -3.95
CA SER A 77 6.21 -5.77 -4.95
C SER A 77 5.84 -6.21 -6.36
N PHE A 78 5.52 -7.48 -6.54
CA PHE A 78 5.12 -7.98 -7.84
C PHE A 78 3.86 -7.28 -8.34
N GLN A 79 2.85 -7.22 -7.48
CA GLN A 79 1.59 -6.59 -7.87
C GLN A 79 1.76 -5.09 -8.09
N TRP A 80 2.57 -4.46 -7.27
CA TRP A 80 2.84 -3.03 -7.45
C TRP A 80 3.47 -2.77 -8.81
N ASN A 81 4.51 -3.52 -9.16
CA ASN A 81 5.20 -3.32 -10.42
C ASN A 81 4.33 -3.67 -11.62
N MET A 82 3.48 -4.68 -11.47
CA MET A 82 2.64 -5.14 -12.57
C MET A 82 1.52 -4.16 -12.88
N TRP A 83 0.87 -3.59 -11.86
CA TRP A 83 -0.38 -2.88 -12.06
C TRP A 83 -0.37 -1.41 -11.67
N PHE A 84 0.50 -0.99 -10.77
CA PHE A 84 0.38 0.33 -10.17
C PHE A 84 1.55 1.26 -10.41
N ALA A 85 2.76 0.72 -10.55
CA ALA A 85 3.95 1.56 -10.65
C ALA A 85 3.91 2.47 -11.87
N GLU A 86 3.42 1.98 -12.99
CA GLU A 86 3.39 2.73 -14.22
C GLU A 86 2.31 3.80 -14.27
N ARG A 87 1.47 3.83 -13.25
CA ARG A 87 0.40 4.83 -13.20
C ARG A 87 0.77 6.05 -12.40
N LYS A 88 1.99 6.10 -11.91
CA LYS A 88 2.44 7.26 -11.16
C LYS A 88 2.63 8.43 -12.09
N PRO A 89 2.23 9.62 -11.64
CA PRO A 89 2.37 10.81 -12.50
C PRO A 89 3.79 11.07 -12.97
N GLU A 90 4.78 10.73 -12.17
CA GLU A 90 6.16 10.99 -12.56
C GLU A 90 6.58 10.15 -13.75
N HIS A 91 5.91 9.06 -14.04
CA HIS A 91 6.20 8.30 -15.25
C HIS A 91 5.80 9.04 -16.49
N GLU A 92 4.69 9.74 -16.41
CA GLU A 92 4.24 10.53 -17.54
C GLU A 92 5.19 11.66 -17.85
N ASN A 93 5.81 12.21 -16.81
CA ASN A 93 6.73 13.30 -16.99
C ASN A 93 8.01 12.89 -17.68
N LYS A 94 8.33 11.62 -17.68
CA LYS A 94 9.54 11.12 -18.29
C LYS A 94 9.36 10.75 -19.76
N ALA A 95 8.13 10.63 -20.13
CA ALA A 95 7.84 10.34 -21.51
C ALA A 95 7.99 11.58 -22.37
#